data_448077a23898301d460b177969b244dc
#
_entry.id   448077a23898301d460b177969b244dc
#
_cell.length_a   1.000
_cell.length_b   1.000
_cell.length_c   1.000
_cell.angle_alpha   90.00
_cell.angle_beta   90.00
_cell.angle_gamma   90.00
#
_symmetry.space_group_name_H-M   'P 1'
#
loop_
_entity.id
_entity.type
_entity.pdbx_description
1 polymer ?
#
loop_
_entity_poly.entity_id
_entity_poly.type
_entity_poly.pdbx_seq_one_letter_code
_entity_poly.pdbx_strand_id
1 'polypeptide(L)'
;MTKLFSMIFAVFVSLGTQAMAQDLKGDAKAGEGINAMCIGCHGIKGYQASFPEVYRVPMISGQSAKYIAASLNAYKKGERKHPTMRGISESLTDQNIADLAAYYSEHGLPGGKSAAPKEAKAPSAQVVALLNKANCASCHGANFSTPIDPSYPKLAGQHADYLFVTLKGYKNDANQVVGRNNAIMAGFAKQFTNAELKQIANYLGSLDGDMKVVPQSRFR
;
A
#
# COMPACT_ATOMS: atom_id res chain seq x y z
N MET A 1 17.87 -45.09 59.21
CA MET A 1 17.25 -43.74 59.35
C MET A 1 17.48 -43.00 58.02
N THR A 2 16.56 -43.17 57.10
CA THR A 2 16.62 -42.56 55.78
C THR A 2 15.60 -41.42 55.70
N LYS A 3 16.07 -40.19 55.57
CA LYS A 3 15.25 -39.00 55.43
C LYS A 3 14.85 -38.83 53.95
N LEU A 4 13.55 -39.01 53.67
CA LEU A 4 12.93 -38.75 52.37
C LEU A 4 12.74 -37.22 52.23
N PHE A 5 13.44 -36.62 51.26
CA PHE A 5 13.24 -35.24 50.86
C PHE A 5 12.16 -35.21 49.76
N SER A 6 10.94 -34.78 50.08
CA SER A 6 9.91 -34.47 49.08
C SER A 6 10.21 -33.12 48.43
N MET A 7 10.64 -33.12 47.17
CA MET A 7 10.70 -31.92 46.32
C MET A 7 9.29 -31.66 45.74
N ILE A 8 8.66 -30.61 46.18
CA ILE A 8 7.42 -30.06 45.58
C ILE A 8 7.85 -29.19 44.40
N PHE A 9 7.58 -29.65 43.21
CA PHE A 9 7.80 -28.89 41.94
C PHE A 9 6.54 -28.04 41.71
N ALA A 10 6.62 -26.76 42.03
CA ALA A 10 5.57 -25.79 41.74
C ALA A 10 5.64 -25.44 40.24
N VAL A 11 4.71 -25.98 39.43
CA VAL A 11 4.55 -25.61 38.04
C VAL A 11 3.82 -24.26 37.97
N PHE A 12 4.56 -23.21 37.70
CA PHE A 12 3.99 -21.90 37.35
C PHE A 12 3.46 -22.00 35.92
N VAL A 13 2.15 -22.20 35.75
CA VAL A 13 1.47 -22.00 34.46
C VAL A 13 1.34 -20.48 34.29
N SER A 14 2.26 -19.89 33.53
CA SER A 14 2.13 -18.51 33.04
C SER A 14 1.04 -18.50 31.97
N LEU A 15 -0.17 -18.07 32.33
CA LEU A 15 -1.22 -17.66 31.39
C LEU A 15 -0.72 -16.42 30.63
N GLY A 16 0.01 -16.64 29.54
CA GLY A 16 0.31 -15.60 28.58
C GLY A 16 -1.00 -15.16 27.93
N THR A 17 -1.49 -13.99 28.34
CA THR A 17 -2.56 -13.30 27.60
C THR A 17 -1.99 -12.99 26.20
N GLN A 18 -2.34 -13.83 25.22
CA GLN A 18 -2.16 -13.48 23.81
C GLN A 18 -3.10 -12.29 23.58
N ALA A 19 -2.54 -11.08 23.52
CA ALA A 19 -3.24 -9.93 23.00
C ALA A 19 -3.53 -10.24 21.53
N MET A 20 -4.73 -10.73 21.25
CA MET A 20 -5.28 -10.79 19.90
C MET A 20 -5.27 -9.35 19.43
N ALA A 21 -4.45 -9.07 18.41
CA ALA A 21 -4.52 -7.79 17.71
C ALA A 21 -5.95 -7.72 17.13
N GLN A 22 -6.84 -7.00 17.81
CA GLN A 22 -8.16 -6.71 17.27
C GLN A 22 -7.92 -5.93 15.98
N ASP A 23 -8.47 -6.42 14.87
CA ASP A 23 -8.58 -5.62 13.65
C ASP A 23 -9.37 -4.35 14.00
N LEU A 24 -8.68 -3.23 14.18
CA LEU A 24 -9.28 -1.96 14.54
C LEU A 24 -10.25 -1.56 13.42
N LYS A 25 -11.52 -1.39 13.79
CA LYS A 25 -12.52 -0.91 12.86
C LYS A 25 -12.25 0.58 12.61
N GLY A 26 -11.99 0.95 11.35
CA GLY A 26 -11.82 2.34 10.95
C GLY A 26 -13.17 3.06 10.80
N ASP A 27 -13.17 4.35 11.16
CA ASP A 27 -14.29 5.28 10.96
C ASP A 27 -13.90 6.30 9.87
N ALA A 28 -14.58 6.24 8.73
CA ALA A 28 -14.31 7.14 7.60
C ALA A 28 -14.54 8.62 7.94
N LYS A 29 -15.52 8.95 8.80
CA LYS A 29 -15.79 10.32 9.23
C LYS A 29 -14.69 10.86 10.15
N ALA A 30 -14.19 10.03 11.05
CA ALA A 30 -13.02 10.37 11.87
C ALA A 30 -11.79 10.57 10.97
N GLY A 31 -11.57 9.68 9.98
CA GLY A 31 -10.50 9.80 8.99
C GLY A 31 -10.58 11.08 8.17
N GLU A 32 -11.79 11.53 7.78
CA GLU A 32 -12.00 12.84 7.15
C GLU A 32 -11.53 14.00 8.04
N GLY A 33 -11.76 13.92 9.34
CA GLY A 33 -11.37 14.95 10.29
C GLY A 33 -9.86 15.14 10.45
N ILE A 34 -9.06 14.09 10.21
CA ILE A 34 -7.60 14.07 10.42
C ILE A 34 -6.79 14.02 9.12
N ASN A 35 -7.40 14.13 7.94
CA ASN A 35 -6.75 13.91 6.65
C ASN A 35 -5.91 15.10 6.14
N ALA A 36 -5.87 16.23 6.84
CA ALA A 36 -5.25 17.48 6.34
C ALA A 36 -3.81 17.30 5.82
N MET A 37 -3.00 16.53 6.53
CA MET A 37 -1.62 16.23 6.13
C MET A 37 -1.56 15.38 4.85
N CYS A 38 -2.55 14.56 4.61
CA CYS A 38 -2.60 13.64 3.46
C CYS A 38 -3.09 14.39 2.20
N ILE A 39 -4.23 15.07 2.32
CA ILE A 39 -4.91 15.73 1.19
C ILE A 39 -4.06 16.89 0.64
N GLY A 40 -3.21 17.51 1.47
CA GLY A 40 -2.28 18.58 1.09
C GLY A 40 -1.29 18.20 -0.01
N CYS A 41 -1.05 16.89 -0.20
CA CYS A 41 -0.22 16.35 -1.29
C CYS A 41 -1.04 15.44 -2.21
N HIS A 42 -1.76 14.47 -1.64
CA HIS A 42 -2.50 13.46 -2.40
C HIS A 42 -3.80 13.97 -3.04
N GLY A 43 -4.29 15.14 -2.63
CA GLY A 43 -5.48 15.79 -3.21
C GLY A 43 -5.17 16.88 -4.25
N ILE A 44 -3.90 17.11 -4.59
CA ILE A 44 -3.50 18.15 -5.55
C ILE A 44 -3.18 17.50 -6.90
N LYS A 45 -3.97 17.83 -7.93
CA LYS A 45 -3.77 17.29 -9.27
C LYS A 45 -2.39 17.70 -9.82
N GLY A 46 -1.61 16.69 -10.23
CA GLY A 46 -0.29 16.91 -10.82
C GLY A 46 0.81 17.24 -9.80
N TYR A 47 0.54 17.21 -8.49
CA TYR A 47 1.56 17.42 -7.48
C TYR A 47 2.67 16.36 -7.57
N GLN A 48 3.92 16.81 -7.52
CA GLN A 48 5.10 15.97 -7.71
C GLN A 48 5.99 15.95 -6.47
N ALA A 49 6.51 14.78 -6.15
CA ALA A 49 7.66 14.62 -5.29
C ALA A 49 8.93 14.77 -6.14
N SER A 50 10.00 15.27 -5.52
CA SER A 50 11.31 15.43 -6.18
C SER A 50 12.39 14.48 -5.66
N PHE A 51 12.02 13.61 -4.73
CA PHE A 51 12.95 12.67 -4.10
C PHE A 51 12.37 11.23 -4.11
N PRO A 52 13.15 10.20 -4.48
CA PRO A 52 14.55 10.22 -4.98
C PRO A 52 14.70 10.72 -6.42
N GLU A 53 13.62 10.91 -7.12
CA GLU A 53 13.50 11.45 -8.46
C GLU A 53 12.12 12.11 -8.60
N VAL A 54 11.87 12.81 -9.70
CA VAL A 54 10.58 13.49 -9.93
C VAL A 54 9.52 12.47 -10.37
N TYR A 55 8.43 12.40 -9.61
CA TYR A 55 7.24 11.61 -9.94
C TYR A 55 5.98 12.20 -9.28
N ARG A 56 4.81 11.92 -9.82
CA ARG A 56 3.55 12.36 -9.25
C ARG A 56 3.26 11.65 -7.94
N VAL A 57 2.84 12.40 -6.94
CA VAL A 57 2.36 11.84 -5.67
C VAL A 57 1.20 10.87 -5.96
N PRO A 58 1.22 9.65 -5.40
CA PRO A 58 0.26 8.62 -5.80
C PRO A 58 -1.18 8.96 -5.41
N MET A 59 -2.10 8.51 -6.23
CA MET A 59 -3.51 8.49 -5.90
C MET A 59 -3.77 7.49 -4.79
N ILE A 60 -4.49 7.90 -3.75
CA ILE A 60 -4.86 7.05 -2.60
C ILE A 60 -6.38 6.94 -2.42
N SER A 61 -7.15 7.92 -2.92
CA SER A 61 -8.62 7.84 -2.91
C SER A 61 -9.10 6.72 -3.80
N GLY A 62 -9.95 5.84 -3.28
CA GLY A 62 -10.43 4.64 -3.94
C GLY A 62 -9.52 3.40 -3.82
N GLN A 63 -8.38 3.51 -3.14
CA GLN A 63 -7.51 2.36 -2.86
C GLN A 63 -8.07 1.51 -1.72
N SER A 64 -7.71 0.23 -1.65
CA SER A 64 -8.15 -0.69 -0.59
C SER A 64 -7.74 -0.22 0.81
N ALA A 65 -8.67 -0.24 1.77
CA ALA A 65 -8.40 0.13 3.16
C ALA A 65 -7.27 -0.71 3.79
N LYS A 66 -7.29 -2.03 3.61
CA LYS A 66 -6.24 -2.91 4.13
C LYS A 66 -4.86 -2.56 3.56
N TYR A 67 -4.80 -2.26 2.25
CA TYR A 67 -3.54 -1.86 1.63
C TYR A 67 -3.06 -0.48 2.13
N ILE A 68 -3.95 0.49 2.33
CA ILE A 68 -3.60 1.81 2.88
C ILE A 68 -3.04 1.63 4.29
N ALA A 69 -3.74 0.89 5.16
CA ALA A 69 -3.28 0.63 6.53
C ALA A 69 -1.92 -0.09 6.55
N ALA A 70 -1.76 -1.15 5.76
CA ALA A 70 -0.48 -1.85 5.63
C ALA A 70 0.65 -0.94 5.14
N SER A 71 0.34 -0.02 4.21
CA SER A 71 1.30 0.93 3.67
C SER A 71 1.79 1.95 4.69
N LEU A 72 0.86 2.53 5.48
CA LEU A 72 1.20 3.48 6.54
C LEU A 72 2.02 2.81 7.64
N ASN A 73 1.65 1.60 8.04
CA ASN A 73 2.42 0.79 8.98
C ASN A 73 3.83 0.46 8.46
N ALA A 74 3.96 0.13 7.16
CA ALA A 74 5.25 -0.14 6.54
C ALA A 74 6.16 1.10 6.50
N TYR A 75 5.61 2.30 6.32
CA TYR A 75 6.37 3.55 6.46
C TYR A 75 6.80 3.78 7.92
N LYS A 76 5.89 3.59 8.88
CA LYS A 76 6.17 3.72 10.32
C LYS A 76 7.29 2.78 10.78
N LYS A 77 7.29 1.54 10.27
CA LYS A 77 8.33 0.54 10.56
C LYS A 77 9.63 0.70 9.74
N GLY A 78 9.65 1.60 8.75
CA GLY A 78 10.80 1.77 7.85
C GLY A 78 10.94 0.67 6.78
N GLU A 79 9.96 -0.20 6.62
CA GLU A 79 9.89 -1.21 5.53
C GLU A 79 9.65 -0.55 4.16
N ARG A 80 8.93 0.57 4.15
CA ARG A 80 8.85 1.53 3.06
C ARG A 80 9.68 2.76 3.43
N LYS A 81 10.71 3.01 2.66
CA LYS A 81 11.67 4.08 2.93
C LYS A 81 11.32 5.29 2.07
N HIS A 82 10.71 6.30 2.68
CA HIS A 82 10.40 7.59 2.08
C HIS A 82 10.33 8.62 3.22
N PRO A 83 11.28 9.56 3.32
CA PRO A 83 11.42 10.44 4.50
C PRO A 83 10.13 11.16 4.88
N THR A 84 9.45 11.81 3.92
CA THR A 84 8.20 12.55 4.17
C THR A 84 7.10 11.62 4.69
N MET A 85 6.88 10.46 4.02
CA MET A 85 5.82 9.54 4.44
C MET A 85 6.12 8.87 5.75
N ARG A 86 7.39 8.63 6.06
CA ARG A 86 7.82 8.13 7.36
C ARG A 86 7.47 9.12 8.46
N GLY A 87 7.86 10.40 8.33
CA GLY A 87 7.57 11.43 9.33
C GLY A 87 6.06 11.61 9.57
N ILE A 88 5.24 11.56 8.51
CA ILE A 88 3.79 11.60 8.64
C ILE A 88 3.27 10.36 9.37
N SER A 89 3.71 9.15 8.98
CA SER A 89 3.20 7.91 9.53
C SER A 89 3.62 7.68 10.99
N GLU A 90 4.78 8.15 11.41
CA GLU A 90 5.27 8.06 12.80
C GLU A 90 4.36 8.80 13.79
N SER A 91 3.68 9.88 13.35
CA SER A 91 2.75 10.64 14.20
C SER A 91 1.37 10.01 14.35
N LEU A 92 1.04 8.99 13.55
CA LEU A 92 -0.29 8.37 13.54
C LEU A 92 -0.39 7.26 14.61
N THR A 93 -1.51 7.24 15.33
CA THR A 93 -1.91 6.07 16.14
C THR A 93 -2.44 4.96 15.22
N ASP A 94 -2.57 3.75 15.74
CA ASP A 94 -3.13 2.64 14.95
C ASP A 94 -4.61 2.90 14.59
N GLN A 95 -5.36 3.59 15.48
CA GLN A 95 -6.73 4.03 15.18
C GLN A 95 -6.74 5.10 14.09
N ASN A 96 -5.84 6.09 14.11
CA ASN A 96 -5.73 7.07 13.02
C ASN A 96 -5.45 6.40 11.67
N ILE A 97 -4.60 5.37 11.66
CA ILE A 97 -4.30 4.59 10.45
C ILE A 97 -5.56 3.87 9.95
N ALA A 98 -6.33 3.24 10.85
CA ALA A 98 -7.56 2.56 10.50
C ALA A 98 -8.61 3.54 9.94
N ASP A 99 -8.79 4.71 10.58
CA ASP A 99 -9.75 5.73 10.18
C ASP A 99 -9.40 6.37 8.83
N LEU A 100 -8.14 6.72 8.62
CA LEU A 100 -7.64 7.23 7.33
C LEU A 100 -7.78 6.18 6.22
N ALA A 101 -7.52 4.92 6.52
CA ALA A 101 -7.69 3.83 5.57
C ALA A 101 -9.16 3.64 5.17
N ALA A 102 -10.09 3.68 6.13
CA ALA A 102 -11.52 3.66 5.87
C ALA A 102 -11.95 4.84 5.00
N TYR A 103 -11.56 6.07 5.38
CA TYR A 103 -11.88 7.28 4.63
C TYR A 103 -11.41 7.21 3.17
N TYR A 104 -10.12 6.96 2.94
CA TYR A 104 -9.56 6.97 1.60
C TYR A 104 -10.04 5.81 0.73
N SER A 105 -10.48 4.71 1.31
CA SER A 105 -11.05 3.60 0.52
C SER A 105 -12.39 3.94 -0.12
N GLU A 106 -13.15 4.87 0.46
CA GLU A 106 -14.46 5.32 -0.02
C GLU A 106 -14.39 6.68 -0.73
N HIS A 107 -13.37 7.47 -0.40
CA HIS A 107 -13.23 8.86 -0.88
C HIS A 107 -13.10 8.91 -2.41
N GLY A 108 -13.95 9.74 -3.01
CA GLY A 108 -14.02 9.92 -4.47
C GLY A 108 -14.71 8.81 -5.24
N LEU A 109 -15.25 7.81 -4.55
CA LEU A 109 -16.07 6.77 -5.16
C LEU A 109 -17.56 7.14 -5.08
N PRO A 110 -18.34 6.91 -6.14
CA PRO A 110 -19.80 7.11 -6.11
C PRO A 110 -20.45 6.21 -5.04
N GLY A 111 -21.10 6.82 -4.03
CA GLY A 111 -21.69 6.09 -2.92
C GLY A 111 -20.69 5.31 -2.06
N GLY A 112 -19.40 5.70 -2.08
CA GLY A 112 -18.34 5.04 -1.31
C GLY A 112 -17.95 3.64 -1.83
N LYS A 113 -18.37 3.26 -3.03
CA LYS A 113 -18.14 1.90 -3.56
C LYS A 113 -17.39 1.94 -4.88
N SER A 114 -16.50 0.95 -5.07
CA SER A 114 -15.89 0.68 -6.36
C SER A 114 -16.96 0.44 -7.43
N ALA A 115 -16.74 1.01 -8.61
CA ALA A 115 -17.56 0.67 -9.78
C ALA A 115 -17.35 -0.81 -10.17
N ALA A 116 -18.26 -1.34 -10.99
CA ALA A 116 -18.03 -2.64 -11.60
C ALA A 116 -16.67 -2.64 -12.35
N PRO A 117 -15.88 -3.72 -12.25
CA PRO A 117 -14.61 -3.81 -12.94
C PRO A 117 -14.81 -3.57 -14.44
N LYS A 118 -14.08 -2.59 -15.00
CA LYS A 118 -14.04 -2.41 -16.44
C LYS A 118 -13.08 -3.43 -17.04
N GLU A 119 -13.39 -3.85 -18.27
CA GLU A 119 -12.48 -4.68 -19.03
C GLU A 119 -11.13 -3.96 -19.22
N ALA A 120 -10.03 -4.68 -18.97
CA ALA A 120 -8.71 -4.10 -19.11
C ALA A 120 -8.43 -3.82 -20.59
N LYS A 121 -7.90 -2.64 -20.90
CA LYS A 121 -7.40 -2.33 -22.25
C LYS A 121 -6.38 -3.39 -22.66
N ALA A 122 -6.53 -3.94 -23.87
CA ALA A 122 -5.61 -4.95 -24.39
C ALA A 122 -4.16 -4.44 -24.41
N PRO A 123 -3.22 -5.14 -23.75
CA PRO A 123 -1.81 -4.79 -23.78
C PRO A 123 -1.18 -5.18 -25.12
N SER A 124 -0.04 -4.57 -25.46
CA SER A 124 0.79 -5.04 -26.58
C SER A 124 1.35 -6.44 -26.29
N ALA A 125 1.68 -7.21 -27.33
CA ALA A 125 2.27 -8.55 -27.18
C ALA A 125 3.51 -8.55 -26.26
N GLN A 126 4.34 -7.51 -26.32
CA GLN A 126 5.50 -7.35 -25.46
C GLN A 126 5.09 -7.20 -23.99
N VAL A 127 4.09 -6.35 -23.69
CA VAL A 127 3.59 -6.16 -22.31
C VAL A 127 2.92 -7.44 -21.80
N VAL A 128 2.18 -8.18 -22.64
CA VAL A 128 1.63 -9.49 -22.29
C VAL A 128 2.74 -10.43 -21.82
N ALA A 129 3.84 -10.53 -22.57
CA ALA A 129 4.97 -11.38 -22.21
C ALA A 129 5.58 -10.97 -20.85
N LEU A 130 5.73 -9.65 -20.59
CA LEU A 130 6.25 -9.14 -19.32
C LEU A 130 5.32 -9.46 -18.15
N LEU A 131 4.01 -9.25 -18.29
CA LEU A 131 3.02 -9.53 -17.25
C LEU A 131 2.94 -11.02 -16.92
N ASN A 132 3.02 -11.88 -17.95
CA ASN A 132 3.01 -13.34 -17.79
C ASN A 132 4.29 -13.86 -17.13
N LYS A 133 5.46 -13.27 -17.46
CA LYS A 133 6.75 -13.66 -16.87
C LYS A 133 6.74 -13.62 -15.33
N ALA A 134 6.06 -12.64 -14.72
CA ALA A 134 5.93 -12.52 -13.28
C ALA A 134 4.52 -12.86 -12.77
N ASN A 135 3.62 -13.32 -13.65
CA ASN A 135 2.23 -13.66 -13.31
C ASN A 135 1.54 -12.59 -12.45
N CYS A 136 1.68 -11.32 -12.84
CA CYS A 136 1.21 -10.16 -12.04
C CYS A 136 -0.30 -10.23 -11.71
N ALA A 137 -1.11 -10.72 -12.66
CA ALA A 137 -2.55 -10.83 -12.52
C ALA A 137 -2.99 -11.82 -11.42
N SER A 138 -2.17 -12.81 -11.08
CA SER A 138 -2.50 -13.81 -10.04
C SER A 138 -2.72 -13.19 -8.66
N CYS A 139 -2.05 -12.08 -8.36
CA CYS A 139 -2.17 -11.38 -7.09
C CYS A 139 -2.96 -10.07 -7.22
N HIS A 140 -2.69 -9.29 -8.29
CA HIS A 140 -3.31 -7.98 -8.47
C HIS A 140 -4.65 -8.01 -9.21
N GLY A 141 -5.13 -9.22 -9.59
CA GLY A 141 -6.37 -9.43 -10.35
C GLY A 141 -6.19 -9.20 -11.86
N ALA A 142 -7.03 -9.84 -12.67
CA ALA A 142 -6.94 -9.80 -14.13
C ALA A 142 -7.07 -8.38 -14.71
N ASN A 143 -7.86 -7.52 -14.07
CA ASN A 143 -8.08 -6.13 -14.46
C ASN A 143 -7.21 -5.13 -13.68
N PHE A 144 -6.34 -5.58 -12.78
CA PHE A 144 -5.49 -4.77 -11.90
C PHE A 144 -6.24 -3.75 -10.99
N SER A 145 -7.58 -3.84 -10.93
CA SER A 145 -8.45 -3.04 -10.05
C SER A 145 -9.06 -3.86 -8.92
N THR A 146 -9.08 -5.19 -9.07
CA THR A 146 -9.68 -6.10 -8.09
C THR A 146 -8.65 -7.17 -7.70
N PRO A 147 -7.74 -6.84 -6.76
CA PRO A 147 -6.77 -7.81 -6.26
C PRO A 147 -7.46 -9.00 -5.58
N ILE A 148 -6.80 -10.17 -5.55
CA ILE A 148 -7.34 -11.38 -4.89
C ILE A 148 -7.40 -11.24 -3.36
N ASP A 149 -6.59 -10.36 -2.79
CA ASP A 149 -6.61 -10.01 -1.37
C ASP A 149 -6.58 -8.48 -1.23
N PRO A 150 -7.42 -7.89 -0.34
CA PRO A 150 -7.49 -6.45 -0.15
C PRO A 150 -6.22 -5.83 0.48
N SER A 151 -5.27 -6.62 0.96
CA SER A 151 -3.94 -6.15 1.36
C SER A 151 -3.01 -5.90 0.17
N TYR A 152 -3.35 -6.39 -1.02
CA TYR A 152 -2.63 -6.07 -2.25
C TYR A 152 -3.19 -4.79 -2.89
N PRO A 153 -2.34 -3.98 -3.55
CA PRO A 153 -2.79 -2.73 -4.13
C PRO A 153 -3.61 -2.93 -5.40
N LYS A 154 -4.63 -2.09 -5.57
CA LYS A 154 -5.15 -1.76 -6.89
C LYS A 154 -4.06 -1.01 -7.66
N LEU A 155 -3.86 -1.36 -8.91
CA LEU A 155 -2.80 -0.80 -9.77
C LEU A 155 -3.34 0.00 -10.96
N ALA A 156 -4.51 -0.41 -11.48
CA ALA A 156 -5.10 0.20 -12.66
C ALA A 156 -5.32 1.71 -12.48
N GLY A 157 -4.85 2.50 -13.44
CA GLY A 157 -4.99 3.95 -13.47
C GLY A 157 -4.06 4.72 -12.55
N GLN A 158 -3.24 4.06 -11.72
CA GLN A 158 -2.25 4.75 -10.89
C GLN A 158 -1.21 5.46 -11.77
N HIS A 159 -0.65 6.55 -11.30
CA HIS A 159 0.39 7.29 -12.04
C HIS A 159 1.54 6.39 -12.47
N ALA A 160 1.80 6.34 -13.78
CA ALA A 160 2.82 5.46 -14.36
C ALA A 160 4.24 5.74 -13.84
N ASP A 161 4.58 7.01 -13.63
CA ASP A 161 5.84 7.45 -13.04
C ASP A 161 5.99 6.95 -11.60
N TYR A 162 4.94 7.07 -10.77
CA TYR A 162 4.93 6.50 -9.42
C TYR A 162 5.06 4.97 -9.43
N LEU A 163 4.32 4.28 -10.30
CA LEU A 163 4.44 2.82 -10.44
C LEU A 163 5.87 2.41 -10.80
N PHE A 164 6.49 3.14 -11.73
CA PHE A 164 7.87 2.86 -12.14
C PHE A 164 8.88 3.06 -11.00
N VAL A 165 8.80 4.19 -10.29
CA VAL A 165 9.65 4.45 -9.10
C VAL A 165 9.44 3.38 -8.03
N THR A 166 8.18 2.96 -7.82
CA THR A 166 7.82 1.90 -6.88
C THR A 166 8.46 0.55 -7.27
N LEU A 167 8.35 0.16 -8.53
CA LEU A 167 8.94 -1.10 -9.01
C LEU A 167 10.47 -1.09 -8.91
N LYS A 168 11.12 0.04 -9.23
CA LYS A 168 12.56 0.21 -8.98
C LYS A 168 12.90 0.14 -7.49
N GLY A 169 12.04 0.70 -6.64
CA GLY A 169 12.22 0.70 -5.19
C GLY A 169 12.29 -0.70 -4.58
N TYR A 170 11.58 -1.67 -5.14
CA TYR A 170 11.68 -3.08 -4.72
C TYR A 170 13.00 -3.76 -5.11
N LYS A 171 13.76 -3.21 -6.07
CA LYS A 171 15.11 -3.71 -6.41
C LYS A 171 16.20 -3.19 -5.47
N ASN A 172 15.91 -2.13 -4.70
CA ASN A 172 16.86 -1.39 -3.86
C ASN A 172 16.54 -1.55 -2.37
N ASP A 173 16.49 -2.76 -1.88
CA ASP A 173 16.22 -3.09 -0.48
C ASP A 173 17.34 -2.64 0.47
N ALA A 174 18.59 -2.58 -0.01
CA ALA A 174 19.77 -2.17 0.78
C ALA A 174 19.87 -0.64 1.00
N ASN A 175 19.16 0.21 0.23
CA ASN A 175 19.23 1.65 0.43
C ASN A 175 18.57 2.06 1.76
N GLN A 176 19.22 2.93 2.54
CA GLN A 176 18.75 3.34 3.86
C GLN A 176 17.64 4.40 3.83
N VAL A 177 17.53 5.15 2.74
CA VAL A 177 16.66 6.34 2.63
C VAL A 177 15.47 6.10 1.71
N VAL A 178 15.65 5.32 0.64
CA VAL A 178 14.62 5.01 -0.36
C VAL A 178 14.56 3.51 -0.60
N GLY A 179 13.40 3.01 -1.00
CA GLY A 179 13.21 1.60 -1.31
C GLY A 179 12.01 0.98 -0.59
N ARG A 180 11.79 -0.29 -0.87
CA ARG A 180 10.67 -1.05 -0.31
C ARG A 180 11.15 -2.45 0.06
N ASN A 181 11.02 -2.79 1.33
CA ASN A 181 11.36 -4.12 1.82
C ASN A 181 10.12 -5.03 1.77
N ASN A 182 9.89 -5.64 0.62
CA ASN A 182 8.89 -6.70 0.44
C ASN A 182 9.51 -7.80 -0.42
N ALA A 183 9.80 -8.94 0.18
CA ALA A 183 10.53 -10.03 -0.45
C ALA A 183 9.84 -10.57 -1.72
N ILE A 184 8.50 -10.66 -1.71
CA ILE A 184 7.71 -11.17 -2.84
C ILE A 184 7.86 -10.22 -4.04
N MET A 185 7.56 -8.93 -3.83
CA MET A 185 7.65 -7.94 -4.91
C MET A 185 9.10 -7.69 -5.35
N ALA A 186 10.08 -7.80 -4.45
CA ALA A 186 11.50 -7.73 -4.79
C ALA A 186 11.92 -8.89 -5.69
N GLY A 187 11.46 -10.12 -5.38
CA GLY A 187 11.71 -11.31 -6.22
C GLY A 187 11.18 -11.15 -7.64
N PHE A 188 10.01 -10.53 -7.80
CA PHE A 188 9.46 -10.22 -9.12
C PHE A 188 10.20 -9.07 -9.81
N ALA A 189 10.39 -7.94 -9.13
CA ALA A 189 10.99 -6.75 -9.74
C ALA A 189 12.44 -6.97 -10.21
N LYS A 190 13.20 -7.79 -9.51
CA LYS A 190 14.60 -8.13 -9.84
C LYS A 190 14.74 -8.89 -11.18
N GLN A 191 13.67 -9.51 -11.68
CA GLN A 191 13.66 -10.25 -12.95
C GLN A 191 13.64 -9.33 -14.18
N PHE A 192 13.39 -8.02 -14.00
CA PHE A 192 13.18 -7.08 -15.08
C PHE A 192 14.27 -6.01 -15.13
N THR A 193 14.57 -5.56 -16.35
CA THR A 193 15.31 -4.32 -16.58
C THR A 193 14.44 -3.11 -16.24
N ASN A 194 15.05 -1.94 -16.04
CA ASN A 194 14.28 -0.72 -15.81
C ASN A 194 13.40 -0.33 -17.01
N ALA A 195 13.83 -0.65 -18.23
CA ALA A 195 13.04 -0.41 -19.44
C ALA A 195 11.75 -1.26 -19.44
N GLU A 196 11.85 -2.55 -19.06
CA GLU A 196 10.70 -3.44 -18.94
C GLU A 196 9.76 -3.00 -17.80
N LEU A 197 10.30 -2.62 -16.64
CA LEU A 197 9.50 -2.08 -15.54
C LEU A 197 8.74 -0.81 -15.95
N LYS A 198 9.36 0.05 -16.76
CA LYS A 198 8.71 1.25 -17.29
C LYS A 198 7.55 0.90 -18.24
N GLN A 199 7.70 -0.12 -19.06
CA GLN A 199 6.61 -0.60 -19.95
C GLN A 199 5.43 -1.14 -19.13
N ILE A 200 5.70 -1.96 -18.11
CA ILE A 200 4.68 -2.46 -17.19
C ILE A 200 3.96 -1.28 -16.51
N ALA A 201 4.71 -0.33 -15.96
CA ALA A 201 4.16 0.83 -15.28
C ALA A 201 3.29 1.71 -16.19
N ASN A 202 3.73 1.93 -17.43
CA ASN A 202 2.97 2.69 -18.42
C ASN A 202 1.65 2.00 -18.80
N TYR A 203 1.68 0.69 -18.99
CA TYR A 203 0.46 -0.08 -19.24
C TYR A 203 -0.52 0.00 -18.10
N LEU A 204 -0.10 -0.30 -16.86
CA LEU A 204 -0.94 -0.26 -15.67
C LEU A 204 -1.52 1.14 -15.43
N GLY A 205 -0.71 2.19 -15.65
CA GLY A 205 -1.15 3.57 -15.53
C GLY A 205 -2.14 4.02 -16.62
N SER A 206 -2.21 3.30 -17.77
CA SER A 206 -3.14 3.58 -18.86
C SER A 206 -4.50 2.91 -18.70
N LEU A 207 -4.65 2.04 -17.70
CA LEU A 207 -5.90 1.33 -17.43
C LEU A 207 -6.89 2.22 -16.71
N ASP A 208 -8.18 1.98 -16.91
CA ASP A 208 -9.22 2.56 -16.11
C ASP A 208 -9.22 1.92 -14.71
N GLY A 209 -9.30 2.73 -13.66
CA GLY A 209 -9.31 2.29 -12.27
C GLY A 209 -10.15 3.17 -11.36
N ASP A 210 -10.30 2.73 -10.13
CA ASP A 210 -11.06 3.46 -9.10
C ASP A 210 -10.28 4.63 -8.49
N MET A 211 -8.95 4.56 -8.52
CA MET A 211 -8.09 5.54 -7.85
C MET A 211 -8.19 6.92 -8.50
N LYS A 212 -8.25 7.95 -7.67
CA LYS A 212 -8.41 9.34 -8.11
C LYS A 212 -7.57 10.30 -7.27
N VAL A 213 -7.25 11.45 -7.87
CA VAL A 213 -6.88 12.65 -7.12
C VAL A 213 -8.16 13.43 -6.87
N VAL A 214 -8.59 13.50 -5.61
CA VAL A 214 -9.81 14.21 -5.21
C VAL A 214 -9.41 15.45 -4.42
N PRO A 215 -9.58 16.65 -4.97
CA PRO A 215 -9.29 17.90 -4.27
C PRO A 215 -10.26 18.12 -3.11
N GLN A 216 -9.76 18.70 -2.02
CA GLN A 216 -10.61 19.13 -0.91
C GLN A 216 -11.06 20.57 -1.14
N SER A 217 -12.38 20.81 -1.08
CA SER A 217 -12.98 22.14 -1.30
C SER A 217 -12.64 23.17 -0.21
N ARG A 218 -12.21 22.73 0.97
CA ARG A 218 -11.92 23.58 2.14
C ARG A 218 -10.65 24.43 2.03
N PHE A 219 -9.79 24.17 1.04
CA PHE A 219 -8.54 24.92 0.81
C PHE A 219 -8.62 25.84 -0.43
N ARG A 220 -9.80 26.32 -0.73
CA ARG A 220 -10.01 27.35 -1.76
C ARG A 220 -10.10 28.74 -1.11
#